data_e5023e1eaa04024de50299e436578989
#
_entry.id   e5023e1eaa04024de50299e436578989
#
_cell.length_a   1.000
_cell.length_b   1.000
_cell.length_c   1.000
_cell.angle_alpha   90.00
_cell.angle_beta   90.00
_cell.angle_gamma   90.00
#
_symmetry.space_group_name_H-M   'P 1'
#
loop_
_entity.id
_entity.type
_entity.pdbx_description
1 polymer ?
#
loop_
_entity_poly.entity_id
_entity_poly.type
_entity_poly.pdbx_seq_one_letter_code
_entity_poly.pdbx_strand_id
1 'polypeptide(L)'
;RYSYYIEDKEEYNYENVGYAPTKLIVMDENYKIIDIVSCKKYNNVPEGFPLENHDSIILDDNHYIVSTYFGENVNNIDKKLIEKSTGSRVVAAIIQEIKDGKVLWQWNSTDHPELYELSQEHNDYKNLQNKWADYIHFNSMIVDPKDNNLICSFRNIDSILKIERYTGNILWILGGKGDQFGLKEKEKFSRQHYARLLSDGSITLFDNGNKNKKSRILELKIDE
;
A
#
# COMPACT_ATOMS: atom_id res chain seq x y z
N ARG A 1 -16.47 9.67 13.69
CA ARG A 1 -16.75 9.64 12.24
C ARG A 1 -16.99 8.20 11.81
N TYR A 2 -17.82 8.02 10.77
CA TYR A 2 -18.05 6.75 10.09
C TYR A 2 -17.59 6.90 8.65
N SER A 3 -17.12 5.81 8.02
CA SER A 3 -16.76 5.84 6.61
C SER A 3 -17.08 4.51 5.92
N TYR A 4 -17.28 4.57 4.62
CA TYR A 4 -17.40 3.41 3.76
C TYR A 4 -16.96 3.76 2.34
N TYR A 5 -16.59 2.76 1.57
CA TYR A 5 -16.24 2.94 0.16
C TYR A 5 -17.46 2.76 -0.74
N ILE A 6 -17.53 3.58 -1.77
CA ILE A 6 -18.47 3.40 -2.89
C ILE A 6 -17.66 3.17 -4.16
N GLU A 7 -18.17 2.33 -5.05
CA GLU A 7 -17.57 2.09 -6.36
C GLU A 7 -17.55 3.40 -7.17
N ASP A 8 -16.39 3.69 -7.80
CA ASP A 8 -16.27 4.75 -8.78
C ASP A 8 -16.52 4.17 -10.17
N LYS A 9 -17.30 4.87 -10.99
CA LYS A 9 -17.63 4.43 -12.34
C LYS A 9 -16.53 4.71 -13.37
N GLU A 10 -15.47 5.40 -13.00
CA GLU A 10 -14.32 5.64 -13.86
C GLU A 10 -13.51 4.36 -13.98
N GLU A 11 -13.46 3.80 -15.19
CA GLU A 11 -12.73 2.58 -15.50
C GLU A 11 -11.22 2.85 -15.57
N TYR A 12 -10.52 2.64 -14.45
CA TYR A 12 -9.07 2.44 -14.48
C TYR A 12 -8.79 0.94 -14.45
N ASN A 13 -8.75 0.35 -15.64
CA ASN A 13 -8.66 -1.09 -15.77
C ASN A 13 -7.18 -1.52 -15.83
N TYR A 14 -6.61 -1.81 -14.67
CA TYR A 14 -5.37 -2.58 -14.59
C TYR A 14 -5.77 -4.06 -14.58
N GLU A 15 -5.79 -4.71 -15.73
CA GLU A 15 -6.16 -6.11 -15.83
C GLU A 15 -5.35 -6.96 -14.82
N ASN A 16 -6.05 -7.75 -14.02
CA ASN A 16 -5.54 -8.71 -13.04
C ASN A 16 -5.02 -8.20 -11.69
N VAL A 17 -5.30 -6.98 -11.28
CA VAL A 17 -4.77 -6.41 -10.03
C VAL A 17 -5.70 -6.58 -8.82
N GLY A 18 -6.91 -7.11 -9.00
CA GLY A 18 -7.87 -7.22 -7.88
C GLY A 18 -8.25 -5.85 -7.31
N TYR A 19 -8.35 -4.86 -8.19
CA TYR A 19 -8.56 -3.46 -7.87
C TYR A 19 -10.00 -3.05 -8.18
N ALA A 20 -10.65 -2.45 -7.20
CA ALA A 20 -11.94 -1.78 -7.39
C ALA A 20 -11.74 -0.27 -7.20
N PRO A 21 -11.95 0.54 -8.25
CA PRO A 21 -11.88 1.99 -8.12
C PRO A 21 -13.01 2.48 -7.22
N THR A 22 -12.67 3.27 -6.20
CA THR A 22 -13.63 3.70 -5.18
C THR A 22 -13.47 5.16 -4.80
N LYS A 23 -14.45 5.68 -4.08
CA LYS A 23 -14.39 6.91 -3.29
C LYS A 23 -14.72 6.59 -1.83
N LEU A 24 -14.08 7.29 -0.91
CA LEU A 24 -14.37 7.17 0.51
C LEU A 24 -15.47 8.17 0.88
N ILE A 25 -16.59 7.67 1.39
CA ILE A 25 -17.66 8.48 1.98
C ILE A 25 -17.38 8.64 3.46
N VAL A 26 -17.37 9.87 3.93
CA VAL A 26 -17.20 10.21 5.36
C VAL A 26 -18.50 10.80 5.90
N MET A 27 -18.93 10.34 7.08
CA MET A 27 -20.18 10.71 7.71
C MET A 27 -19.95 11.21 9.15
N ASP A 28 -20.84 12.07 9.61
CA ASP A 28 -20.93 12.47 11.02
C ASP A 28 -21.60 11.39 11.89
N GLU A 29 -21.80 11.69 13.17
CA GLU A 29 -22.46 10.80 14.15
C GLU A 29 -23.94 10.54 13.87
N ASN A 30 -24.57 11.34 13.01
CA ASN A 30 -25.95 11.18 12.54
C ASN A 30 -26.06 10.48 11.18
N TYR A 31 -24.95 9.88 10.69
CA TYR A 31 -24.80 9.26 9.38
C TYR A 31 -25.06 10.20 8.20
N LYS A 32 -24.94 11.52 8.41
CA LYS A 32 -24.98 12.50 7.34
C LYS A 32 -23.63 12.54 6.64
N ILE A 33 -23.63 12.46 5.32
CA ILE A 33 -22.41 12.60 4.52
C ILE A 33 -21.85 14.03 4.71
N ILE A 34 -20.59 14.11 5.13
CA ILE A 34 -19.87 15.36 5.34
C ILE A 34 -18.73 15.55 4.35
N ASP A 35 -18.20 14.44 3.79
CA ASP A 35 -17.17 14.50 2.74
C ASP A 35 -17.22 13.31 1.81
N ILE A 36 -16.68 13.49 0.60
CA ILE A 36 -16.46 12.44 -0.41
C ILE A 36 -15.02 12.57 -0.89
N VAL A 37 -14.17 11.63 -0.49
CA VAL A 37 -12.72 11.71 -0.69
C VAL A 37 -12.28 10.87 -1.87
N SER A 38 -11.46 11.46 -2.71
CA SER A 38 -10.69 10.84 -3.79
C SER A 38 -9.26 11.40 -3.76
N CYS A 39 -8.36 10.84 -4.54
CA CYS A 39 -7.01 11.40 -4.67
C CYS A 39 -7.06 12.87 -5.12
N LYS A 40 -6.12 13.64 -4.65
CA LYS A 40 -5.88 15.02 -5.08
C LYS A 40 -4.71 15.07 -6.06
N LYS A 41 -4.73 16.09 -6.93
CA LYS A 41 -3.64 16.27 -7.89
C LYS A 41 -2.31 16.45 -7.17
N TYR A 42 -1.37 15.53 -7.45
CA TYR A 42 0.00 15.60 -6.97
C TYR A 42 0.92 14.82 -7.93
N ASN A 43 2.00 15.45 -8.39
CA ASN A 43 2.87 14.88 -9.43
C ASN A 43 2.05 14.37 -10.63
N ASN A 44 2.13 13.06 -10.93
CA ASN A 44 1.42 12.40 -12.02
C ASN A 44 0.02 11.91 -11.66
N VAL A 45 -0.36 11.88 -10.37
CA VAL A 45 -1.72 11.52 -9.93
C VAL A 45 -2.68 12.67 -10.24
N PRO A 46 -3.74 12.47 -11.03
CA PRO A 46 -4.69 13.53 -11.36
C PRO A 46 -5.66 13.82 -10.21
N GLU A 47 -6.29 14.99 -10.28
CA GLU A 47 -7.39 15.35 -9.38
C GLU A 47 -8.56 14.40 -9.56
N GLY A 48 -9.13 13.92 -8.46
CA GLY A 48 -10.31 13.04 -8.47
C GLY A 48 -9.99 11.58 -8.80
N PHE A 49 -8.71 11.20 -8.90
CA PHE A 49 -8.33 9.81 -9.17
C PHE A 49 -8.92 8.88 -8.09
N PRO A 50 -9.47 7.70 -8.46
CA PRO A 50 -10.10 6.80 -7.51
C PRO A 50 -9.14 6.31 -6.43
N LEU A 51 -9.70 6.01 -5.28
CA LEU A 51 -9.00 5.30 -4.21
C LEU A 51 -9.05 3.78 -4.45
N GLU A 52 -8.14 3.06 -3.85
CA GLU A 52 -8.27 1.64 -3.60
C GLU A 52 -9.09 1.43 -2.31
N ASN A 53 -9.66 0.26 -2.09
CA ASN A 53 -10.68 0.02 -1.07
C ASN A 53 -10.23 -0.83 0.12
N HIS A 54 -8.93 -1.04 0.31
CA HIS A 54 -8.45 -1.86 1.42
C HIS A 54 -8.41 -1.08 2.73
N ASP A 55 -7.84 0.14 2.72
CA ASP A 55 -7.68 0.89 3.97
C ASP A 55 -7.60 2.41 3.77
N SER A 56 -8.04 3.14 4.79
CA SER A 56 -7.92 4.60 4.89
C SER A 56 -7.91 5.02 6.36
N ILE A 57 -7.33 6.16 6.66
CA ILE A 57 -7.28 6.73 8.01
C ILE A 57 -7.96 8.10 7.99
N ILE A 58 -8.91 8.30 8.88
CA ILE A 58 -9.47 9.61 9.19
C ILE A 58 -8.70 10.13 10.40
N LEU A 59 -7.84 11.12 10.19
CA LEU A 59 -7.02 11.71 11.26
C LEU A 59 -7.81 12.78 12.05
N ASP A 60 -8.58 13.59 11.33
CA ASP A 60 -9.39 14.67 11.88
C ASP A 60 -10.44 15.11 10.83
N ASP A 61 -11.20 16.15 11.10
CA ASP A 61 -12.09 16.77 10.12
C ASP A 61 -11.27 17.25 8.90
N ASN A 62 -11.72 16.83 7.70
CA ASN A 62 -11.06 17.12 6.43
C ASN A 62 -9.57 16.71 6.36
N HIS A 63 -9.16 15.73 7.20
CA HIS A 63 -7.78 15.26 7.25
C HIS A 63 -7.72 13.74 7.15
N TYR A 64 -7.20 13.23 6.05
CA TYR A 64 -7.25 11.82 5.67
C TYR A 64 -5.89 11.31 5.23
N ILE A 65 -5.61 10.03 5.47
CA ILE A 65 -4.58 9.29 4.72
C ILE A 65 -5.31 8.23 3.90
N VAL A 66 -5.10 8.27 2.60
CA VAL A 66 -5.76 7.40 1.62
C VAL A 66 -4.74 6.78 0.69
N SER A 67 -5.11 5.71 0.00
CA SER A 67 -4.24 5.01 -0.92
C SER A 67 -4.93 4.74 -2.26
N THR A 68 -4.11 4.56 -3.29
CA THR A 68 -4.56 4.16 -4.62
C THR A 68 -3.50 3.31 -5.32
N TYR A 69 -3.93 2.59 -6.34
CA TYR A 69 -3.06 1.92 -7.30
C TYR A 69 -2.97 2.76 -8.58
N PHE A 70 -1.77 3.10 -8.97
CA PHE A 70 -1.56 3.97 -10.11
C PHE A 70 -0.60 3.34 -11.13
N GLY A 71 -1.03 3.28 -12.39
CA GLY A 71 -0.21 2.74 -13.47
C GLY A 71 0.89 3.70 -13.90
N GLU A 72 2.15 3.28 -13.79
CA GLU A 72 3.31 4.09 -14.16
C GLU A 72 4.23 3.40 -15.15
N ASN A 73 4.77 4.18 -16.09
CA ASN A 73 5.90 3.76 -16.89
C ASN A 73 7.17 4.16 -16.15
N VAL A 74 8.01 3.18 -15.81
CA VAL A 74 9.23 3.39 -15.04
C VAL A 74 10.47 2.97 -15.82
N ASN A 75 11.62 3.55 -15.47
CA ASN A 75 12.91 3.24 -16.08
C ASN A 75 14.01 2.97 -15.04
N ASN A 76 13.64 2.84 -13.77
CA ASN A 76 14.53 2.66 -12.63
C ASN A 76 14.57 1.23 -12.08
N ILE A 77 14.00 0.25 -12.79
CA ILE A 77 14.12 -1.16 -12.43
C ILE A 77 15.53 -1.64 -12.75
N ASP A 78 16.15 -2.36 -11.79
CA ASP A 78 17.50 -2.91 -11.99
C ASP A 78 17.57 -3.81 -13.23
N LYS A 79 18.60 -3.63 -14.03
CA LYS A 79 18.83 -4.39 -15.28
C LYS A 79 18.87 -5.90 -15.09
N LYS A 80 19.27 -6.38 -13.89
CA LYS A 80 19.23 -7.82 -13.56
C LYS A 80 17.82 -8.40 -13.54
N LEU A 81 16.80 -7.57 -13.26
CA LEU A 81 15.40 -7.96 -13.26
C LEU A 81 14.75 -7.87 -14.64
N ILE A 82 15.37 -7.10 -15.58
CA ILE A 82 14.92 -6.89 -16.94
C ILE A 82 16.08 -7.05 -17.92
N GLU A 83 16.00 -7.97 -18.89
CA GLU A 83 17.10 -8.23 -19.84
C GLU A 83 17.23 -7.21 -20.97
N LYS A 84 16.15 -6.50 -21.31
CA LYS A 84 16.14 -5.45 -22.34
C LYS A 84 15.10 -4.42 -21.97
N SER A 85 15.50 -3.26 -21.49
CA SER A 85 14.52 -2.25 -21.10
C SER A 85 14.51 -1.06 -22.03
N THR A 86 13.32 -0.78 -22.53
CA THR A 86 12.92 0.58 -22.94
C THR A 86 11.87 1.16 -21.99
N GLY A 87 11.78 0.65 -20.77
CA GLY A 87 10.78 0.99 -19.76
C GLY A 87 9.91 -0.20 -19.37
N SER A 88 9.38 -0.17 -18.18
CA SER A 88 8.43 -1.18 -17.66
C SER A 88 7.17 -0.50 -17.17
N ARG A 89 6.05 -1.22 -17.25
CA ARG A 89 4.76 -0.78 -16.74
C ARG A 89 4.49 -1.45 -15.42
N VAL A 90 4.34 -0.66 -14.36
CA VAL A 90 4.08 -1.16 -13.02
C VAL A 90 2.82 -0.53 -12.45
N VAL A 91 2.17 -1.24 -11.53
CA VAL A 91 1.13 -0.66 -10.68
C VAL A 91 1.82 -0.19 -9.41
N ALA A 92 1.93 1.12 -9.26
CA ALA A 92 2.46 1.75 -8.06
C ALA A 92 1.42 1.74 -6.94
N ALA A 93 1.88 1.53 -5.71
CA ALA A 93 1.11 1.88 -4.53
C ALA A 93 1.38 3.36 -4.19
N ILE A 94 0.34 4.17 -4.17
CA ILE A 94 0.39 5.58 -3.81
C ILE A 94 -0.34 5.78 -2.48
N ILE A 95 0.26 6.52 -1.57
CA ILE A 95 -0.37 6.96 -0.31
C ILE A 95 -0.37 8.47 -0.30
N GLN A 96 -1.53 9.09 -0.12
CA GLN A 96 -1.65 10.55 0.01
C GLN A 96 -2.17 10.92 1.40
N GLU A 97 -1.53 11.88 2.04
CA GLU A 97 -2.09 12.61 3.17
C GLU A 97 -2.73 13.89 2.65
N ILE A 98 -4.05 14.00 2.88
CA ILE A 98 -4.88 15.09 2.35
C ILE A 98 -5.49 15.84 3.53
N LYS A 99 -5.28 17.15 3.59
CA LYS A 99 -5.91 18.03 4.56
C LYS A 99 -6.52 19.24 3.86
N ASP A 100 -7.78 19.56 4.19
CA ASP A 100 -8.52 20.69 3.60
C ASP A 100 -8.43 20.70 2.05
N GLY A 101 -8.54 19.52 1.44
CA GLY A 101 -8.50 19.33 -0.01
C GLY A 101 -7.12 19.49 -0.65
N LYS A 102 -6.03 19.58 0.16
CA LYS A 102 -4.64 19.70 -0.34
C LYS A 102 -3.82 18.50 0.09
N VAL A 103 -2.95 18.00 -0.80
CA VAL A 103 -1.95 17.00 -0.45
C VAL A 103 -0.87 17.65 0.39
N LEU A 104 -0.69 17.15 1.62
CA LEU A 104 0.42 17.54 2.49
C LEU A 104 1.67 16.72 2.18
N TRP A 105 1.47 15.46 1.80
CA TRP A 105 2.51 14.50 1.54
C TRP A 105 1.98 13.36 0.65
N GLN A 106 2.87 12.82 -0.17
CA GLN A 106 2.59 11.63 -0.98
C GLN A 106 3.80 10.70 -0.93
N TRP A 107 3.52 9.42 -0.72
CA TRP A 107 4.47 8.35 -0.94
C TRP A 107 4.14 7.60 -2.23
N ASN A 108 5.18 7.25 -2.99
CA ASN A 108 5.05 6.47 -4.20
C ASN A 108 6.05 5.31 -4.16
N SER A 109 5.56 4.09 -4.30
CA SER A 109 6.40 2.89 -4.27
C SER A 109 7.44 2.86 -5.40
N THR A 110 7.24 3.59 -6.50
CA THR A 110 8.20 3.65 -7.62
C THR A 110 9.42 4.52 -7.31
N ASP A 111 9.37 5.36 -6.28
CA ASP A 111 10.51 6.13 -5.78
C ASP A 111 11.52 5.23 -5.01
N HIS A 112 11.14 3.96 -4.76
CA HIS A 112 11.89 2.95 -4.02
C HIS A 112 12.24 1.74 -4.90
N PRO A 113 13.22 1.85 -5.81
CA PRO A 113 13.53 0.81 -6.79
C PRO A 113 14.00 -0.51 -6.17
N GLU A 114 14.47 -0.51 -4.93
CA GLU A 114 14.81 -1.70 -4.16
C GLU A 114 13.61 -2.62 -3.94
N LEU A 115 12.39 -2.09 -3.93
CA LEU A 115 11.16 -2.87 -3.73
C LEU A 115 10.85 -3.81 -4.91
N TYR A 116 11.32 -3.51 -6.13
CA TYR A 116 11.09 -4.37 -7.28
C TYR A 116 11.68 -5.77 -7.10
N GLU A 117 12.87 -5.87 -6.51
CA GLU A 117 13.53 -7.15 -6.25
C GLU A 117 12.84 -7.98 -5.16
N LEU A 118 12.16 -7.31 -4.23
CA LEU A 118 11.45 -7.96 -3.14
C LEU A 118 10.17 -8.65 -3.60
N SER A 119 9.64 -8.28 -4.76
CA SER A 119 8.40 -8.83 -5.28
C SER A 119 8.47 -10.35 -5.46
N GLN A 120 7.37 -11.02 -5.11
CA GLN A 120 7.22 -12.47 -5.16
C GLN A 120 6.07 -12.92 -6.06
N GLU A 121 5.32 -11.95 -6.59
CA GLU A 121 4.16 -12.19 -7.45
C GLU A 121 3.97 -10.99 -8.40
N HIS A 122 3.41 -11.25 -9.59
CA HIS A 122 3.12 -10.23 -10.60
C HIS A 122 4.31 -9.30 -10.96
N ASN A 123 5.51 -9.88 -10.92
CA ASN A 123 6.79 -9.19 -11.12
C ASN A 123 7.44 -9.49 -12.48
N ASP A 124 6.64 -9.80 -13.49
CA ASP A 124 7.14 -9.94 -14.86
C ASP A 124 7.35 -8.56 -15.48
N TYR A 125 8.48 -7.96 -15.18
CA TYR A 125 8.89 -6.65 -15.70
C TYR A 125 9.33 -6.71 -17.17
N LYS A 126 9.47 -7.90 -17.77
CA LYS A 126 9.92 -8.09 -19.16
C LYS A 126 8.78 -8.04 -20.16
N ASN A 127 7.58 -8.40 -19.73
CA ASN A 127 6.42 -8.50 -20.60
C ASN A 127 5.74 -7.15 -20.79
N LEU A 128 6.29 -6.35 -21.71
CA LEU A 128 5.85 -4.97 -21.94
C LEU A 128 4.56 -4.87 -22.78
N GLN A 129 4.03 -5.99 -23.29
CA GLN A 129 3.04 -5.89 -24.36
C GLN A 129 1.63 -5.59 -23.89
N ASN A 130 1.18 -6.04 -22.71
CA ASN A 130 -0.22 -5.81 -22.30
C ASN A 130 -0.52 -5.93 -20.79
N LYS A 131 0.47 -6.07 -19.91
CA LYS A 131 0.21 -6.26 -18.47
C LYS A 131 1.01 -5.30 -17.62
N TRP A 132 0.35 -4.77 -16.62
CA TRP A 132 0.97 -3.99 -15.56
C TRP A 132 1.52 -4.94 -14.49
N ALA A 133 2.76 -4.74 -14.06
CA ALA A 133 3.32 -5.50 -12.96
C ALA A 133 2.84 -4.93 -11.63
N ASP A 134 1.91 -5.62 -10.99
CA ASP A 134 1.47 -5.31 -9.63
C ASP A 134 2.45 -5.89 -8.61
N TYR A 135 3.64 -5.32 -8.56
CA TYR A 135 4.78 -5.88 -7.85
C TYR A 135 4.70 -5.73 -6.33
N ILE A 136 3.85 -4.84 -5.80
CA ILE A 136 3.85 -4.47 -4.39
C ILE A 136 2.51 -4.71 -3.69
N HIS A 137 1.40 -4.23 -4.21
CA HIS A 137 0.03 -4.42 -3.74
C HIS A 137 -0.20 -4.06 -2.26
N PHE A 138 -0.42 -2.79 -1.99
CA PHE A 138 -0.79 -2.25 -0.68
C PHE A 138 -2.13 -2.83 -0.18
N ASN A 139 -2.29 -3.04 1.15
CA ASN A 139 -3.58 -3.49 1.68
C ASN A 139 -3.91 -3.07 3.12
N SER A 140 -3.02 -2.43 3.82
CA SER A 140 -3.39 -1.81 5.11
C SER A 140 -2.33 -0.81 5.58
N MET A 141 -2.75 0.14 6.41
CA MET A 141 -1.89 1.12 7.05
C MET A 141 -2.38 1.50 8.44
N ILE A 142 -1.45 1.90 9.28
CA ILE A 142 -1.71 2.49 10.59
C ILE A 142 -0.63 3.53 10.91
N VAL A 143 -1.03 4.60 11.60
CA VAL A 143 -0.06 5.55 12.15
C VAL A 143 0.47 4.99 13.47
N ASP A 144 1.79 4.89 13.59
CA ASP A 144 2.44 4.53 14.84
C ASP A 144 2.33 5.71 15.83
N PRO A 145 1.67 5.53 16.99
CA PRO A 145 1.50 6.60 17.96
C PRO A 145 2.79 7.04 18.65
N LYS A 146 3.89 6.26 18.53
CA LYS A 146 5.19 6.59 19.16
C LYS A 146 5.92 7.69 18.41
N ASP A 147 5.89 7.64 17.09
CA ASP A 147 6.72 8.50 16.24
C ASP A 147 5.96 9.14 15.06
N ASN A 148 4.67 8.85 14.95
CA ASN A 148 3.79 9.36 13.90
C ASN A 148 4.13 8.87 12.47
N ASN A 149 4.94 7.83 12.35
CA ASN A 149 5.26 7.18 11.08
C ASN A 149 4.17 6.20 10.64
N LEU A 150 4.21 5.75 9.39
CA LEU A 150 3.25 4.80 8.86
C LEU A 150 3.80 3.37 8.91
N ILE A 151 2.98 2.43 9.38
CA ILE A 151 3.22 1.00 9.23
C ILE A 151 2.24 0.48 8.18
N CYS A 152 2.78 0.02 7.05
CA CYS A 152 2.02 -0.35 5.87
C CYS A 152 2.27 -1.80 5.46
N SER A 153 1.22 -2.52 5.10
CA SER A 153 1.32 -3.91 4.61
C SER A 153 1.23 -3.97 3.10
N PHE A 154 2.15 -4.72 2.50
CA PHE A 154 2.27 -4.91 1.06
C PHE A 154 2.26 -6.40 0.70
N ARG A 155 1.19 -6.82 0.06
CA ARG A 155 0.87 -8.23 -0.21
C ARG A 155 1.91 -8.93 -1.07
N ASN A 156 2.30 -8.31 -2.19
CA ASN A 156 3.08 -9.00 -3.22
C ASN A 156 4.57 -9.08 -2.93
N ILE A 157 5.03 -8.39 -1.88
CA ILE A 157 6.39 -8.54 -1.34
C ILE A 157 6.41 -9.35 -0.02
N ASP A 158 5.24 -9.84 0.46
CA ASP A 158 5.07 -10.54 1.74
C ASP A 158 5.65 -9.76 2.93
N SER A 159 5.50 -8.43 2.95
CA SER A 159 6.18 -7.59 3.95
C SER A 159 5.28 -6.51 4.53
N ILE A 160 5.66 -6.07 5.73
CA ILE A 160 5.18 -4.86 6.37
C ILE A 160 6.36 -3.88 6.40
N LEU A 161 6.14 -2.64 6.01
CA LEU A 161 7.13 -1.58 5.98
C LEU A 161 6.75 -0.50 6.99
N LYS A 162 7.74 0.01 7.74
CA LYS A 162 7.61 1.29 8.43
C LYS A 162 8.19 2.39 7.53
N ILE A 163 7.35 3.36 7.24
CA ILE A 163 7.65 4.47 6.34
C ILE A 163 7.68 5.75 7.17
N GLU A 164 8.80 6.47 7.10
CA GLU A 164 8.94 7.77 7.74
C GLU A 164 7.99 8.75 7.06
N ARG A 165 7.03 9.25 7.83
CA ARG A 165 6.03 10.19 7.32
C ARG A 165 6.73 11.50 6.96
N TYR A 166 6.34 12.09 5.83
CA TYR A 166 6.87 13.30 5.21
C TYR A 166 8.19 13.15 4.43
N THR A 167 9.12 12.28 4.79
CA THR A 167 10.31 12.02 3.98
C THR A 167 10.09 10.89 2.99
N GLY A 168 9.26 9.91 3.36
CA GLY A 168 8.99 8.72 2.57
C GLY A 168 10.04 7.61 2.72
N ASN A 169 11.08 7.80 3.53
CA ASN A 169 12.12 6.80 3.74
C ASN A 169 11.54 5.52 4.35
N ILE A 170 11.97 4.36 3.88
CA ILE A 170 11.66 3.08 4.50
C ILE A 170 12.59 2.90 5.70
N LEU A 171 12.03 2.89 6.91
CA LEU A 171 12.81 2.75 8.15
C LEU A 171 13.16 1.31 8.44
N TRP A 172 12.22 0.39 8.20
CA TRP A 172 12.45 -1.04 8.31
C TRP A 172 11.45 -1.86 7.47
N ILE A 173 11.83 -3.11 7.23
CA ILE A 173 11.04 -4.12 6.51
C ILE A 173 10.93 -5.36 7.39
N LEU A 174 9.69 -5.78 7.68
CA LEU A 174 9.35 -6.99 8.41
C LEU A 174 8.76 -8.01 7.44
N GLY A 175 9.38 -9.17 7.32
CA GLY A 175 8.93 -10.27 6.46
C GLY A 175 9.42 -10.20 5.01
N GLY A 176 9.02 -11.19 4.23
CA GLY A 176 9.42 -11.31 2.82
C GLY A 176 10.91 -11.53 2.60
N LYS A 177 11.39 -11.13 1.42
CA LYS A 177 12.82 -11.22 1.07
C LYS A 177 13.67 -10.14 1.75
N GLY A 178 13.02 -9.03 2.15
CA GLY A 178 13.69 -7.89 2.77
C GLY A 178 13.69 -7.93 4.29
N ASP A 179 13.31 -9.04 4.91
CA ASP A 179 13.16 -9.17 6.35
C ASP A 179 14.43 -8.77 7.13
N GLN A 180 14.30 -7.79 8.03
CA GLN A 180 15.38 -7.27 8.87
C GLN A 180 15.33 -7.80 10.30
N PHE A 181 14.25 -8.50 10.68
CA PHE A 181 14.02 -8.97 12.04
C PHE A 181 14.38 -10.44 12.25
N GLY A 182 14.78 -11.14 11.18
CA GLY A 182 15.20 -12.54 11.27
C GLY A 182 14.09 -13.50 11.62
N LEU A 183 12.90 -13.32 11.03
CA LEU A 183 11.74 -14.18 11.30
C LEU A 183 12.07 -15.65 11.11
N LYS A 184 11.77 -16.45 12.14
CA LYS A 184 11.89 -17.91 12.07
C LYS A 184 10.82 -18.47 11.13
N GLU A 185 11.04 -19.69 10.63
CA GLU A 185 10.14 -20.32 9.64
C GLU A 185 8.66 -20.32 10.06
N LYS A 186 8.39 -20.55 11.36
CA LYS A 186 7.03 -20.52 11.91
C LYS A 186 6.42 -19.11 12.00
N GLU A 187 7.23 -18.06 11.93
CA GLU A 187 6.85 -16.66 12.04
C GLU A 187 6.67 -16.01 10.66
N LYS A 188 7.23 -16.61 9.61
CA LYS A 188 7.07 -16.13 8.23
C LYS A 188 5.62 -16.19 7.79
N PHE A 189 5.20 -15.17 7.08
CA PHE A 189 3.85 -15.03 6.52
C PHE A 189 3.91 -14.78 5.02
N SER A 190 2.76 -14.93 4.36
CA SER A 190 2.66 -14.67 2.92
C SER A 190 1.29 -14.16 2.53
N ARG A 191 1.28 -13.16 1.65
CA ARG A 191 0.06 -12.51 1.14
C ARG A 191 -0.83 -11.97 2.26
N GLN A 192 -0.19 -11.50 3.32
CA GLN A 192 -0.85 -11.00 4.52
C GLN A 192 -1.73 -9.78 4.22
N HIS A 193 -2.71 -9.58 5.10
CA HIS A 193 -3.62 -8.45 5.09
C HIS A 193 -3.81 -7.91 6.50
N TYR A 194 -4.30 -6.69 6.58
CA TYR A 194 -4.82 -6.09 7.79
C TYR A 194 -3.79 -6.08 8.94
N ALA A 195 -2.57 -5.60 8.66
CA ALA A 195 -1.60 -5.37 9.71
C ALA A 195 -2.09 -4.26 10.66
N ARG A 196 -2.03 -4.52 11.97
CA ARG A 196 -2.43 -3.56 13.01
C ARG A 196 -1.42 -3.55 14.14
N LEU A 197 -1.10 -2.36 14.62
CA LEU A 197 -0.26 -2.15 15.79
C LEU A 197 -1.13 -2.21 17.06
N LEU A 198 -0.73 -3.01 18.02
CA LEU A 198 -1.37 -3.11 19.34
C LEU A 198 -0.74 -2.11 20.32
N SER A 199 -1.43 -1.87 21.43
CA SER A 199 -0.99 -0.91 22.45
C SER A 199 0.32 -1.30 23.16
N ASP A 200 0.71 -2.58 23.12
CA ASP A 200 1.98 -3.08 23.65
C ASP A 200 3.13 -3.05 22.63
N GLY A 201 2.86 -2.55 21.42
CA GLY A 201 3.83 -2.45 20.32
C GLY A 201 3.93 -3.72 19.46
N SER A 202 3.16 -4.78 19.75
CA SER A 202 3.11 -5.94 18.86
C SER A 202 2.30 -5.64 17.59
N ILE A 203 2.61 -6.35 16.50
CA ILE A 203 1.92 -6.24 15.22
C ILE A 203 1.09 -7.50 15.01
N THR A 204 -0.24 -7.33 14.83
CA THR A 204 -1.12 -8.41 14.39
C THR A 204 -1.37 -8.32 12.90
N LEU A 205 -1.55 -9.48 12.26
CA LEU A 205 -1.88 -9.57 10.83
C LEU A 205 -2.68 -10.85 10.53
N PHE A 206 -3.44 -10.81 9.45
CA PHE A 206 -4.00 -12.00 8.84
C PHE A 206 -3.02 -12.52 7.79
N ASP A 207 -2.40 -13.67 8.08
CA ASP A 207 -1.54 -14.38 7.14
C ASP A 207 -2.42 -15.25 6.23
N ASN A 208 -2.53 -14.89 4.96
CA ASN A 208 -3.27 -15.70 3.98
C ASN A 208 -2.62 -17.08 3.80
N GLY A 209 -1.33 -17.20 4.10
CA GLY A 209 -0.62 -18.46 4.14
C GLY A 209 -0.54 -19.16 2.78
N ASN A 210 -0.50 -18.43 1.69
CA ASN A 210 -0.51 -18.98 0.33
C ASN A 210 0.62 -19.99 0.09
N LYS A 211 1.79 -19.76 0.69
CA LYS A 211 2.93 -20.68 0.61
C LYS A 211 2.68 -21.96 1.39
N ASN A 212 2.04 -21.86 2.56
CA ASN A 212 1.78 -22.98 3.46
C ASN A 212 0.40 -23.60 3.26
N LYS A 213 -0.43 -23.04 2.36
CA LYS A 213 -1.82 -23.43 2.09
C LYS A 213 -2.70 -23.45 3.36
N LYS A 214 -2.39 -22.59 4.33
CA LYS A 214 -3.08 -22.51 5.60
C LYS A 214 -3.07 -21.07 6.12
N SER A 215 -4.24 -20.45 6.20
CA SER A 215 -4.41 -19.12 6.75
C SER A 215 -4.36 -19.16 8.29
N ARG A 216 -3.91 -18.05 8.88
CA ARG A 216 -3.82 -17.90 10.34
C ARG A 216 -3.78 -16.41 10.73
N ILE A 217 -4.02 -16.14 12.00
CA ILE A 217 -3.71 -14.85 12.61
C ILE A 217 -2.34 -14.98 13.27
N LEU A 218 -1.49 -13.99 13.04
CA LEU A 218 -0.20 -13.85 13.71
C LEU A 218 -0.20 -12.62 14.59
N GLU A 219 0.51 -12.72 15.71
CA GLU A 219 0.94 -11.60 16.52
C GLU A 219 2.46 -11.69 16.64
N LEU A 220 3.13 -10.62 16.24
CA LEU A 220 4.60 -10.54 16.22
C LEU A 220 5.06 -9.41 17.14
N LYS A 221 5.96 -9.74 18.06
CA LYS A 221 6.69 -8.77 18.86
C LYS A 221 8.00 -8.47 18.14
N ILE A 222 8.22 -7.21 17.85
CA ILE A 222 9.45 -6.74 17.20
C ILE A 222 10.17 -5.79 18.14
N ASP A 223 11.49 -5.88 18.17
CA ASP A 223 12.35 -4.92 18.85
C ASP A 223 12.94 -3.99 17.78
N GLU A 224 12.51 -2.71 17.79
CA GLU A 224 12.96 -1.64 16.90
C GLU A 224 14.27 -1.02 17.36
#